data_72fb27a52c4f0e5efcbbdf7d8e073f67
#
_entry.id   72fb27a52c4f0e5efcbbdf7d8e073f67
#
_cell.length_a   1.000
_cell.length_b   1.000
_cell.length_c   1.000
_cell.angle_alpha   90.00
_cell.angle_beta   90.00
_cell.angle_gamma   90.00
#
_symmetry.space_group_name_H-M   'P 1'
#
loop_
_entity.id
_entity.type
_entity.pdbx_description
1 polymer ?
#
loop_
_entity_poly.entity_id
_entity_poly.type
_entity_poly.pdbx_seq_one_letter_code
_entity_poly.pdbx_strand_id
1 'polypeptide(L)'
;MADTKKRGTFKEIEFLNKHALDMDPKDIADKLGRSRTSVVLYMLRHGIARRQQVKRNLMRELIGTKINVQYFHPTREFYTSTGINQIQFQEIWHGYRQATNEEMAAVAKHLDCSRDELLKFFSSLQLGLFD
;
A
#
# COMPACT_ATOMS: atom_id res chain seq x y z
N MET A 1 12.08 -30.76 -6.16
CA MET A 1 12.38 -29.34 -6.38
C MET A 1 11.17 -28.45 -6.60
N ALA A 2 10.17 -28.94 -7.28
CA ALA A 2 8.94 -28.17 -7.47
C ALA A 2 8.28 -27.78 -6.15
N ASP A 3 8.42 -28.60 -5.15
CA ASP A 3 7.79 -28.38 -3.84
C ASP A 3 8.28 -27.12 -3.15
N THR A 4 9.57 -26.80 -3.31
CA THR A 4 10.15 -25.64 -2.68
C THR A 4 9.66 -24.34 -3.30
N LYS A 5 9.07 -24.38 -4.49
CA LYS A 5 8.54 -23.21 -5.18
C LYS A 5 7.13 -22.87 -4.76
N LYS A 6 6.39 -23.82 -4.21
CA LYS A 6 4.99 -23.61 -3.83
C LYS A 6 4.83 -23.00 -2.46
N ARG A 7 5.76 -23.26 -1.57
CA ARG A 7 5.75 -22.73 -0.22
C ARG A 7 7.15 -22.23 0.13
N GLY A 8 7.20 -21.26 1.01
CA GLY A 8 8.46 -20.78 1.52
C GLY A 8 9.13 -21.87 2.35
N THR A 9 10.42 -22.08 2.12
CA THR A 9 11.21 -22.92 2.99
C THR A 9 11.54 -22.17 4.28
N PHE A 10 11.96 -22.88 5.31
CA PHE A 10 12.38 -22.26 6.56
C PHE A 10 13.45 -21.20 6.33
N LYS A 11 14.44 -21.51 5.47
CA LYS A 11 15.53 -20.58 5.16
C LYS A 11 15.03 -19.33 4.44
N GLU A 12 14.07 -19.47 3.55
CA GLU A 12 13.47 -18.34 2.84
C GLU A 12 12.71 -17.44 3.79
N ILE A 13 11.94 -18.01 4.68
CA ILE A 13 11.17 -17.25 5.68
C ILE A 13 12.12 -16.53 6.63
N GLU A 14 13.17 -17.17 7.05
CA GLU A 14 14.18 -16.58 7.92
C GLU A 14 14.88 -15.41 7.23
N PHE A 15 15.26 -15.57 5.95
CA PHE A 15 15.87 -14.51 5.16
C PHE A 15 14.91 -13.31 5.04
N LEU A 16 13.65 -13.60 4.73
CA LEU A 16 12.63 -12.56 4.56
C LEU A 16 12.42 -11.79 5.87
N ASN A 17 12.29 -12.47 6.99
CA ASN A 17 12.12 -11.82 8.28
C ASN A 17 13.32 -10.96 8.66
N LYS A 18 14.51 -11.42 8.33
CA LYS A 18 15.75 -10.71 8.63
C LYS A 18 15.88 -9.42 7.82
N HIS A 19 15.47 -9.46 6.55
CA HIS A 19 15.70 -8.36 5.62
C HIS A 19 14.46 -7.55 5.26
N ALA A 20 13.32 -7.82 5.89
CA ALA A 20 12.06 -7.16 5.56
C ALA A 20 12.12 -5.64 5.68
N LEU A 21 12.91 -5.12 6.61
CA LEU A 21 13.02 -3.69 6.87
C LEU A 21 14.19 -3.02 6.13
N ASP A 22 15.20 -3.78 5.72
CA ASP A 22 16.39 -3.20 5.09
C ASP A 22 16.49 -3.42 3.59
N MET A 23 15.67 -4.32 3.04
CA MET A 23 15.65 -4.60 1.60
C MET A 23 14.27 -4.38 1.02
N ASP A 24 14.23 -3.96 -0.24
CA ASP A 24 12.96 -3.88 -0.96
C ASP A 24 12.45 -5.28 -1.29
N PRO A 25 11.12 -5.46 -1.34
CA PRO A 25 10.55 -6.77 -1.71
C PRO A 25 11.05 -7.32 -3.05
N LYS A 26 11.37 -6.43 -4.00
CA LYS A 26 11.94 -6.85 -5.28
C LYS A 26 13.31 -7.51 -5.10
N ASP A 27 14.15 -6.90 -4.27
CA ASP A 27 15.49 -7.42 -4.01
C ASP A 27 15.42 -8.74 -3.23
N ILE A 28 14.51 -8.83 -2.27
CA ILE A 28 14.27 -10.07 -1.55
C ILE A 28 13.82 -11.16 -2.51
N ALA A 29 12.89 -10.83 -3.41
CA ALA A 29 12.38 -11.77 -4.40
C ALA A 29 13.49 -12.28 -5.30
N ASP A 30 14.38 -11.41 -5.77
CA ASP A 30 15.51 -11.77 -6.60
C ASP A 30 16.45 -12.74 -5.88
N LYS A 31 16.71 -12.49 -4.60
CA LYS A 31 17.58 -13.36 -3.80
C LYS A 31 16.95 -14.73 -3.56
N LEU A 32 15.62 -14.78 -3.43
CA LEU A 32 14.91 -16.02 -3.14
C LEU A 32 14.46 -16.77 -4.41
N GLY A 33 14.65 -16.17 -5.59
CA GLY A 33 14.18 -16.78 -6.83
C GLY A 33 12.66 -16.82 -6.93
N ARG A 34 11.98 -15.83 -6.34
CA ARG A 34 10.51 -15.72 -6.34
C ARG A 34 10.08 -14.41 -6.96
N SER A 35 8.77 -14.31 -7.28
CA SER A 35 8.23 -13.06 -7.79
C SER A 35 8.06 -12.03 -6.66
N ARG A 36 8.13 -10.75 -7.02
CA ARG A 36 7.86 -9.68 -6.06
C ARG A 36 6.47 -9.80 -5.45
N THR A 37 5.47 -10.13 -6.28
CA THR A 37 4.09 -10.30 -5.82
C THR A 37 4.00 -11.38 -4.76
N SER A 38 4.69 -12.50 -4.96
CA SER A 38 4.70 -13.60 -3.99
C SER A 38 5.26 -13.15 -2.64
N VAL A 39 6.35 -12.40 -2.65
CA VAL A 39 6.98 -11.89 -1.43
C VAL A 39 6.06 -10.90 -0.72
N VAL A 40 5.49 -9.95 -1.46
CA VAL A 40 4.58 -8.95 -0.90
C VAL A 40 3.34 -9.60 -0.28
N LEU A 41 2.74 -10.57 -0.98
CA LEU A 41 1.58 -11.30 -0.46
C LEU A 41 1.91 -12.05 0.84
N TYR A 42 3.07 -12.69 0.88
CA TYR A 42 3.50 -13.39 2.08
C TYR A 42 3.63 -12.41 3.25
N MET A 43 4.27 -11.27 3.03
CA MET A 43 4.45 -10.27 4.07
C MET A 43 3.12 -9.73 4.58
N LEU A 44 2.17 -9.46 3.68
CA LEU A 44 0.84 -8.98 4.06
C LEU A 44 0.07 -10.02 4.87
N ARG A 45 0.10 -11.28 4.45
CA ARG A 45 -0.63 -12.35 5.12
C ARG A 45 -0.10 -12.66 6.52
N HIS A 46 1.19 -12.48 6.71
CA HIS A 46 1.84 -12.81 7.99
C HIS A 46 2.16 -11.58 8.84
N GLY A 47 1.65 -10.40 8.41
CA GLY A 47 1.85 -9.19 9.18
C GLY A 47 3.30 -8.76 9.35
N ILE A 48 4.14 -9.10 8.37
CA ILE A 48 5.56 -8.74 8.42
C ILE A 48 5.72 -7.28 8.01
N ALA A 49 6.34 -6.48 8.87
CA ALA A 49 6.56 -5.06 8.60
C ALA A 49 7.59 -4.89 7.48
N ARG A 50 7.31 -3.94 6.59
CA ARG A 50 8.23 -3.55 5.52
C ARG A 50 8.83 -2.18 5.84
N ARG A 51 9.94 -1.87 5.16
CA ARG A 51 10.51 -0.53 5.25
C ARG A 51 9.51 0.48 4.68
N GLN A 52 9.08 1.41 5.51
CA GLN A 52 8.15 2.45 5.11
C GLN A 52 8.90 3.48 4.25
N GLN A 53 8.35 3.81 3.09
CA GLN A 53 9.01 4.70 2.13
C GLN A 53 8.39 6.08 2.06
N VAL A 54 7.16 6.24 2.53
CA VAL A 54 6.49 7.54 2.49
C VAL A 54 6.38 8.09 3.90
N LYS A 55 6.71 9.38 4.05
CA LYS A 55 6.61 10.07 5.34
C LYS A 55 5.20 10.54 5.64
N ARG A 56 4.44 10.85 4.59
CA ARG A 56 3.08 11.37 4.72
C ARG A 56 2.16 10.56 3.81
N ASN A 57 1.18 9.89 4.41
CA ASN A 57 0.25 9.04 3.66
C ASN A 57 -0.95 9.86 3.18
N LEU A 58 -0.87 10.31 1.93
CA LEU A 58 -1.90 11.17 1.35
C LEU A 58 -3.24 10.47 1.19
N MET A 59 -3.23 9.16 0.90
CA MET A 59 -4.47 8.38 0.77
C MET A 59 -5.22 8.33 2.10
N ARG A 60 -4.52 8.08 3.21
CA ARG A 60 -5.15 8.09 4.53
C ARG A 60 -5.72 9.47 4.87
N GLU A 61 -5.01 10.52 4.51
CA GLU A 61 -5.48 11.88 4.76
C GLU A 61 -6.74 12.17 3.94
N LEU A 62 -6.78 11.76 2.68
CA LEU A 62 -7.95 11.94 1.82
C LEU A 62 -9.16 11.20 2.38
N ILE A 63 -8.99 9.93 2.69
CA ILE A 63 -10.07 9.11 3.26
C ILE A 63 -10.51 9.70 4.60
N GLY A 64 -9.55 10.18 5.40
CA GLY A 64 -9.81 10.79 6.70
C GLY A 64 -10.65 12.06 6.65
N THR A 65 -10.75 12.72 5.48
CA THR A 65 -11.63 13.88 5.35
C THR A 65 -13.12 13.50 5.36
N LYS A 66 -13.43 12.25 5.06
CA LYS A 66 -14.81 11.78 4.97
C LYS A 66 -15.15 10.71 6.01
N ILE A 67 -14.20 9.87 6.37
CA ILE A 67 -14.41 8.72 7.25
C ILE A 67 -13.28 8.69 8.27
N ASN A 68 -13.59 8.30 9.51
CA ASN A 68 -12.55 8.06 10.51
C ASN A 68 -11.71 6.88 10.06
N VAL A 69 -10.40 7.10 9.89
CA VAL A 69 -9.49 6.09 9.36
C VAL A 69 -9.45 4.81 10.19
N GLN A 70 -9.74 4.92 11.50
CA GLN A 70 -9.78 3.74 12.38
C GLN A 70 -10.91 2.78 12.02
N TYR A 71 -11.97 3.30 11.41
CA TYR A 71 -13.16 2.51 11.07
C TYR A 71 -13.28 2.24 9.57
N PHE A 72 -12.31 2.69 8.80
CA PHE A 72 -12.34 2.46 7.37
C PHE A 72 -11.90 1.03 7.05
N HIS A 73 -12.77 0.31 6.33
CA HIS A 73 -12.50 -1.04 5.85
C HIS A 73 -12.84 -1.08 4.37
N PRO A 74 -11.86 -1.27 3.49
CA PRO A 74 -12.16 -1.38 2.07
C PRO A 74 -12.99 -2.61 1.80
N THR A 75 -14.04 -2.44 1.00
CA THR A 75 -14.95 -3.51 0.61
C THR A 75 -14.65 -3.92 -0.83
N ARG A 76 -15.28 -5.02 -1.26
CA ARG A 76 -15.20 -5.45 -2.65
C ARG A 76 -15.68 -4.34 -3.59
N GLU A 77 -16.75 -3.65 -3.21
CA GLU A 77 -17.28 -2.53 -3.96
C GLU A 77 -16.25 -1.40 -4.09
N PHE A 78 -15.53 -1.12 -3.02
CA PHE A 78 -14.46 -0.12 -3.03
C PHE A 78 -13.41 -0.46 -4.09
N TYR A 79 -12.92 -1.69 -4.10
CA TYR A 79 -11.91 -2.11 -5.06
C TYR A 79 -12.42 -2.08 -6.49
N THR A 80 -13.65 -2.50 -6.71
CA THR A 80 -14.28 -2.49 -8.03
C THR A 80 -14.48 -1.05 -8.53
N SER A 81 -14.99 -0.19 -7.67
CA SER A 81 -15.28 1.20 -8.02
C SER A 81 -14.01 2.01 -8.31
N THR A 82 -12.97 1.81 -7.52
CA THR A 82 -11.74 2.58 -7.67
C THR A 82 -10.78 2.00 -8.70
N GLY A 83 -10.93 0.72 -9.03
CA GLY A 83 -10.00 0.03 -9.92
C GLY A 83 -8.65 -0.28 -9.29
N ILE A 84 -8.50 -0.05 -7.99
CA ILE A 84 -7.27 -0.37 -7.25
C ILE A 84 -7.42 -1.77 -6.71
N ASN A 85 -6.42 -2.64 -6.94
CA ASN A 85 -6.50 -3.99 -6.37
C ASN A 85 -6.09 -3.98 -4.90
N GLN A 86 -6.40 -5.08 -4.22
CA GLN A 86 -6.18 -5.21 -2.78
C GLN A 86 -4.71 -5.04 -2.40
N ILE A 87 -3.81 -5.62 -3.18
CA ILE A 87 -2.37 -5.54 -2.90
C ILE A 87 -1.89 -4.11 -3.02
N GLN A 88 -2.26 -3.42 -4.11
CA GLN A 88 -1.88 -2.04 -4.34
C GLN A 88 -2.41 -1.13 -3.23
N PHE A 89 -3.65 -1.32 -2.84
CA PHE A 89 -4.25 -0.50 -1.79
C PHE A 89 -3.56 -0.71 -0.44
N GLN A 90 -3.25 -1.96 -0.11
CA GLN A 90 -2.56 -2.26 1.14
C GLN A 90 -1.16 -1.62 1.17
N GLU A 91 -0.46 -1.63 0.05
CA GLU A 91 0.85 -0.97 -0.03
C GLU A 91 0.72 0.54 0.21
N ILE A 92 -0.30 1.16 -0.36
CA ILE A 92 -0.57 2.59 -0.16
C ILE A 92 -0.97 2.87 1.29
N TRP A 93 -1.91 2.08 1.80
CA TRP A 93 -2.47 2.29 3.14
C TRP A 93 -1.41 2.19 4.24
N HIS A 94 -0.49 1.26 4.10
CA HIS A 94 0.58 1.07 5.07
C HIS A 94 1.81 1.95 4.82
N GLY A 95 1.77 2.81 3.81
CA GLY A 95 2.85 3.75 3.56
C GLY A 95 4.06 3.18 2.86
N TYR A 96 3.91 2.05 2.18
CA TYR A 96 5.01 1.43 1.45
C TYR A 96 5.25 2.08 0.09
N ARG A 97 4.24 2.74 -0.45
CA ARG A 97 4.39 3.62 -1.60
C ARG A 97 3.34 4.71 -1.56
N GLN A 98 3.58 5.79 -2.27
CA GLN A 98 2.63 6.87 -2.38
C GLN A 98 1.58 6.53 -3.44
N ALA A 99 0.35 6.97 -3.20
CA ALA A 99 -0.71 6.84 -4.19
C ALA A 99 -0.43 7.77 -5.38
N THR A 100 -0.79 7.33 -6.57
CA THR A 100 -0.73 8.18 -7.75
C THR A 100 -1.89 9.16 -7.74
N ASN A 101 -1.79 10.23 -8.56
CA ASN A 101 -2.88 11.19 -8.68
C ASN A 101 -4.16 10.51 -9.19
N GLU A 102 -4.02 9.53 -10.08
CA GLU A 102 -5.15 8.78 -10.61
C GLU A 102 -5.83 7.95 -9.53
N GLU A 103 -5.04 7.31 -8.68
CA GLU A 103 -5.57 6.54 -7.56
C GLU A 103 -6.28 7.45 -6.56
N MET A 104 -5.69 8.59 -6.26
CA MET A 104 -6.32 9.58 -5.37
C MET A 104 -7.64 10.07 -5.92
N ALA A 105 -7.69 10.37 -7.23
CA ALA A 105 -8.91 10.83 -7.88
C ALA A 105 -10.00 9.75 -7.88
N ALA A 106 -9.62 8.50 -8.11
CA ALA A 106 -10.58 7.39 -8.10
C ALA A 106 -11.20 7.19 -6.71
N VAL A 107 -10.40 7.29 -5.67
CA VAL A 107 -10.89 7.18 -4.30
C VAL A 107 -11.76 8.37 -3.93
N ALA A 108 -11.35 9.58 -4.32
CA ALA A 108 -12.15 10.78 -4.09
C ALA A 108 -13.54 10.67 -4.72
N LYS A 109 -13.60 10.15 -5.93
CA LYS A 109 -14.86 9.91 -6.62
C LYS A 109 -15.73 8.89 -5.89
N HIS A 110 -15.13 7.81 -5.41
CA HIS A 110 -15.84 6.78 -4.64
C HIS A 110 -16.41 7.35 -3.34
N LEU A 111 -15.70 8.29 -2.71
CA LEU A 111 -16.12 8.93 -1.47
C LEU A 111 -17.05 10.12 -1.68
N ASP A 112 -17.45 10.38 -2.93
CA ASP A 112 -18.28 11.53 -3.29
C ASP A 112 -17.68 12.87 -2.86
N CYS A 113 -16.37 12.99 -2.94
CA CYS A 113 -15.71 14.27 -2.71
C CYS A 113 -16.06 15.23 -3.85
N SER A 114 -16.50 16.44 -3.49
CA SER A 114 -16.75 17.46 -4.50
C SER A 114 -15.43 17.94 -5.07
N ARG A 115 -15.51 18.59 -6.24
CA ARG A 115 -14.33 19.17 -6.87
C ARG A 115 -13.67 20.20 -5.93
N ASP A 116 -14.49 21.00 -5.25
CA ASP A 116 -13.99 22.02 -4.34
C ASP A 116 -13.28 21.40 -3.14
N GLU A 117 -13.82 20.33 -2.57
CA GLU A 117 -13.19 19.60 -1.47
C GLU A 117 -11.83 19.05 -1.90
N LEU A 118 -11.76 18.49 -3.10
CA LEU A 118 -10.52 17.93 -3.63
C LEU A 118 -9.47 19.00 -3.88
N LEU A 119 -9.89 20.14 -4.42
CA LEU A 119 -9.01 21.28 -4.64
C LEU A 119 -8.47 21.83 -3.32
N LYS A 120 -9.30 21.94 -2.31
CA LYS A 120 -8.87 22.37 -0.97
C LYS A 120 -7.86 21.39 -0.38
N PHE A 121 -8.09 20.09 -0.56
CA PHE A 121 -7.18 19.07 -0.08
C PHE A 121 -5.80 19.22 -0.72
N PHE A 122 -5.74 19.35 -2.05
CA PHE A 122 -4.47 19.51 -2.75
C PHE A 122 -3.77 20.83 -2.43
N SER A 123 -4.53 21.91 -2.23
CA SER A 123 -3.95 23.19 -1.81
C SER A 123 -3.31 23.07 -0.43
N SER A 124 -3.98 22.39 0.48
CA SER A 124 -3.44 22.13 1.82
C SER A 124 -2.14 21.33 1.77
N LEU A 125 -2.06 20.34 0.87
CA LEU A 125 -0.85 19.56 0.69
C LEU A 125 0.31 20.41 0.17
N GLN A 126 0.04 21.28 -0.79
CA GLN A 126 1.06 22.16 -1.34
C GLN A 126 1.62 23.11 -0.28
N LEU A 127 0.75 23.68 0.53
CA LEU A 127 1.18 24.54 1.63
C LEU A 127 2.05 23.78 2.62
N GLY A 128 1.68 22.54 2.90
CA GLY A 128 2.46 21.68 3.79
C GLY A 128 3.84 21.33 3.24
N LEU A 129 3.99 21.32 1.92
CA LEU A 129 5.27 21.01 1.29
C LEU A 129 6.28 22.14 1.41
N PHE A 130 5.81 23.37 1.52
CA PHE A 130 6.66 24.55 1.59
C PHE A 130 6.88 25.05 3.02
N ASP A 131 6.18 24.49 3.96
CA ASP A 131 6.39 24.76 5.36
C ASP A 131 7.49 23.84 5.91
#